data_82d181dfff6870b3dc000500ffc8175c
#
_entry.id   82d181dfff6870b3dc000500ffc8175c
#
_cell.length_a   1.000
_cell.length_b   1.000
_cell.length_c   1.000
_cell.angle_alpha   90.00
_cell.angle_beta   90.00
_cell.angle_gamma   90.00
#
_symmetry.space_group_name_H-M   'P 1'
#
loop_
_entity.id
_entity.type
_entity.pdbx_description
1 polymer ?
#
loop_
_entity_poly.entity_id
_entity_poly.type
_entity_poly.pdbx_seq_one_letter_code
_entity_poly.pdbx_strand_id
1 'polypeptide(L)'
;MTTSRAELGGTLYDIAVLGGGPAGLSAAVAAATQGSRTVLIEAGARPGGQYWRHRDGDDGALHHGWGQFRRLQRKSAAHHLLDHRFGHSIWHVERTAEGFVTHTTCDDVPRTLRSRTVIVATGAYDRQLPFPGWTIPGVFTAGAVQALLKGQGVLAGKRIAVAGTGPFLLPVAAGLAEGGATVVGVFEAGRPTAFGRHPIATLRNLPKLAEGAGYLSTLLKHRIPYRTRTTVVVAHGTDTVTGATVARLDDQWRMVPGSAREIDCDTVAVGYGFTPQTEIPLQLGCEMARDADGSLVARVDSRQRSTADGVYLAGEVCGVGGAQLAVTEGELAGLHASYTTHGSSVDRRRLTLLLRRRAAQRSFAAAMHQAYPVRDGWQSWLDEGTTVCRCEEVTAGTIREAVGDLGATDPRAVKLYARPGMGLCQGRVCGYATTCLVARANDRQPTADDLRGMAARPVAQPLTLGALAAGDDDNSS
;
A
#
# COMPACT_ATOMS: atom_id res chain seq x y z
N MET A 1 -8.91 -20.54 30.42
CA MET A 1 -9.36 -21.77 29.73
C MET A 1 -8.19 -22.26 28.92
N THR A 2 -7.57 -23.35 29.40
CA THR A 2 -6.41 -24.01 28.80
C THR A 2 -6.90 -24.84 27.64
N THR A 3 -6.67 -24.41 26.41
CA THR A 3 -6.93 -25.19 25.20
C THR A 3 -6.00 -26.39 25.16
N SER A 4 -6.61 -27.55 25.10
CA SER A 4 -5.99 -28.89 25.00
C SER A 4 -5.12 -28.94 23.74
N ARG A 5 -3.89 -29.50 23.92
CA ARG A 5 -2.94 -29.86 22.86
C ARG A 5 -3.57 -30.95 21.96
N ALA A 6 -4.30 -30.58 20.93
CA ALA A 6 -4.46 -31.42 19.76
C ALA A 6 -3.26 -31.20 18.86
N GLU A 7 -2.53 -32.25 18.50
CA GLU A 7 -1.34 -32.22 17.64
C GLU A 7 -1.72 -31.66 16.27
N LEU A 8 -1.39 -30.40 16.04
CA LEU A 8 -1.46 -29.76 14.72
C LEU A 8 -0.41 -30.45 13.81
N GLY A 9 -0.80 -31.55 13.18
CA GLY A 9 0.01 -32.36 12.27
C GLY A 9 0.32 -31.66 10.96
N GLY A 10 1.04 -30.52 10.97
CA GLY A 10 1.43 -29.77 9.78
C GLY A 10 2.94 -29.51 9.74
N THR A 11 3.47 -29.32 8.55
CA THR A 11 4.87 -28.94 8.34
C THR A 11 5.23 -27.67 9.09
N LEU A 12 6.21 -27.73 9.99
CA LEU A 12 6.80 -26.55 10.63
C LEU A 12 7.84 -25.95 9.68
N TYR A 13 7.58 -24.72 9.22
CA TYR A 13 8.53 -23.94 8.43
C TYR A 13 9.50 -23.18 9.35
N ASP A 14 10.70 -22.93 8.86
CA ASP A 14 11.61 -22.02 9.57
C ASP A 14 11.13 -20.59 9.44
N ILE A 15 10.66 -20.21 8.23
CA ILE A 15 10.23 -18.85 7.91
C ILE A 15 8.95 -18.88 7.10
N ALA A 16 7.94 -18.12 7.54
CA ALA A 16 6.79 -17.76 6.71
C ALA A 16 6.93 -16.32 6.21
N VAL A 17 6.82 -16.13 4.89
CA VAL A 17 6.84 -14.82 4.23
C VAL A 17 5.42 -14.46 3.83
N LEU A 18 4.89 -13.36 4.38
CA LEU A 18 3.53 -12.90 4.24
C LEU A 18 3.43 -11.80 3.18
N GLY A 19 2.99 -12.16 1.97
CA GLY A 19 2.89 -11.32 0.79
C GLY A 19 3.95 -11.64 -0.28
N GLY A 20 3.51 -11.86 -1.51
CA GLY A 20 4.34 -12.26 -2.68
C GLY A 20 4.76 -11.11 -3.58
N GLY A 21 4.73 -9.86 -3.08
CA GLY A 21 5.23 -8.68 -3.79
C GLY A 21 6.76 -8.64 -3.91
N PRO A 22 7.34 -7.51 -4.40
CA PRO A 22 8.79 -7.37 -4.57
C PRO A 22 9.60 -7.68 -3.31
N ALA A 23 9.15 -7.23 -2.14
CA ALA A 23 9.81 -7.50 -0.87
C ALA A 23 9.73 -8.98 -0.48
N GLY A 24 8.51 -9.55 -0.48
CA GLY A 24 8.31 -10.94 -0.05
C GLY A 24 8.97 -11.95 -0.96
N LEU A 25 8.87 -11.78 -2.28
CA LEU A 25 9.53 -12.66 -3.24
C LEU A 25 11.06 -12.63 -3.07
N SER A 26 11.63 -11.43 -2.82
CA SER A 26 13.06 -11.29 -2.55
C SER A 26 13.46 -11.92 -1.22
N ALA A 27 12.64 -11.74 -0.17
CA ALA A 27 12.87 -12.32 1.14
C ALA A 27 12.82 -13.85 1.12
N ALA A 28 11.81 -14.43 0.47
CA ALA A 28 11.64 -15.86 0.36
C ALA A 28 12.81 -16.53 -0.38
N VAL A 29 13.24 -15.96 -1.51
CA VAL A 29 14.40 -16.43 -2.26
C VAL A 29 15.68 -16.33 -1.42
N ALA A 30 15.87 -15.22 -0.70
CA ALA A 30 17.05 -15.03 0.14
C ALA A 30 17.10 -16.03 1.30
N ALA A 31 15.99 -16.22 1.99
CA ALA A 31 15.89 -17.15 3.12
C ALA A 31 16.11 -18.60 2.67
N ALA A 32 15.45 -19.04 1.62
CA ALA A 32 15.61 -20.41 1.09
C ALA A 32 17.04 -20.65 0.60
N THR A 33 17.67 -19.67 -0.07
CA THR A 33 19.08 -19.77 -0.51
C THR A 33 20.06 -19.91 0.68
N GLN A 34 19.69 -19.44 1.87
CA GLN A 34 20.46 -19.63 3.10
C GLN A 34 20.16 -20.94 3.83
N GLY A 35 19.34 -21.83 3.23
CA GLY A 35 19.01 -23.15 3.77
C GLY A 35 17.76 -23.19 4.66
N SER A 36 17.01 -22.11 4.80
CA SER A 36 15.77 -22.10 5.58
C SER A 36 14.62 -22.71 4.80
N ARG A 37 13.89 -23.64 5.38
CA ARG A 37 12.62 -24.13 4.86
C ARG A 37 11.59 -23.00 4.96
N THR A 38 11.22 -22.45 3.82
CA THR A 38 10.44 -21.22 3.73
C THR A 38 9.10 -21.45 3.04
N VAL A 39 8.04 -20.82 3.51
CA VAL A 39 6.77 -20.73 2.79
C VAL A 39 6.48 -19.28 2.39
N LEU A 40 6.12 -19.06 1.13
CA LEU A 40 5.65 -17.77 0.60
C LEU A 40 4.13 -17.81 0.44
N ILE A 41 3.44 -16.94 1.17
CA ILE A 41 1.97 -16.86 1.22
C ILE A 41 1.54 -15.59 0.49
N GLU A 42 0.67 -15.72 -0.51
CA GLU A 42 0.19 -14.61 -1.34
C GLU A 42 -1.31 -14.76 -1.61
N ALA A 43 -2.06 -13.68 -1.40
CA ALA A 43 -3.50 -13.65 -1.66
C ALA A 43 -3.85 -13.73 -3.16
N GLY A 44 -2.98 -13.22 -4.02
CA GLY A 44 -3.14 -13.35 -5.46
C GLY A 44 -2.80 -14.74 -5.97
N ALA A 45 -3.34 -15.09 -7.14
CA ALA A 45 -3.04 -16.36 -7.81
C ALA A 45 -1.57 -16.46 -8.32
N ARG A 46 -0.81 -15.36 -8.27
CA ARG A 46 0.56 -15.28 -8.80
C ARG A 46 1.44 -14.35 -7.96
N PRO A 47 2.76 -14.60 -7.91
CA PRO A 47 3.70 -13.68 -7.27
C PRO A 47 3.85 -12.39 -8.06
N GLY A 48 4.33 -11.34 -7.41
CA GLY A 48 4.61 -10.04 -8.02
C GLY A 48 3.91 -8.88 -7.32
N GLY A 49 2.87 -9.18 -6.53
CA GLY A 49 2.08 -8.19 -5.80
C GLY A 49 1.46 -7.14 -6.74
N GLN A 50 1.32 -5.90 -6.28
CA GLN A 50 0.73 -4.83 -7.09
C GLN A 50 1.71 -4.29 -8.15
N TYR A 51 3.01 -4.26 -7.85
CA TYR A 51 4.00 -3.63 -8.73
C TYR A 51 4.25 -4.45 -10.00
N TRP A 52 4.42 -5.78 -9.87
CA TRP A 52 4.57 -6.73 -10.98
C TRP A 52 3.29 -7.55 -11.22
N ARG A 53 2.13 -6.96 -10.94
CA ARG A 53 0.83 -7.58 -11.27
C ARG A 53 0.77 -7.80 -12.77
N HIS A 54 0.51 -9.04 -13.19
CA HIS A 54 0.57 -9.45 -14.59
C HIS A 54 -0.50 -10.51 -14.89
N ARG A 55 -0.83 -10.64 -16.16
CA ARG A 55 -1.68 -11.71 -16.72
C ARG A 55 -0.84 -12.90 -17.19
N ASP A 56 -1.50 -14.01 -17.55
CA ASP A 56 -0.81 -15.13 -18.20
C ASP A 56 -0.26 -14.72 -19.56
N GLY A 57 0.94 -15.18 -19.87
CA GLY A 57 1.60 -14.86 -21.13
C GLY A 57 2.09 -13.42 -21.25
N ASP A 58 2.12 -12.64 -20.15
CA ASP A 58 2.59 -11.26 -20.17
C ASP A 58 4.06 -11.18 -20.60
N ASP A 59 4.34 -10.37 -21.62
CA ASP A 59 5.69 -10.12 -22.14
C ASP A 59 6.49 -9.10 -21.31
N GLY A 60 5.82 -8.37 -20.42
CA GLY A 60 6.42 -7.38 -19.55
C GLY A 60 6.55 -5.99 -20.17
N ALA A 61 5.98 -5.72 -21.35
CA ALA A 61 6.10 -4.44 -22.04
C ALA A 61 5.63 -3.26 -21.19
N LEU A 62 4.57 -3.44 -20.38
CA LEU A 62 4.03 -2.42 -19.46
C LEU A 62 4.69 -2.41 -18.08
N HIS A 63 5.74 -3.22 -17.85
CA HIS A 63 6.32 -3.43 -16.53
C HIS A 63 7.74 -2.91 -16.42
N HIS A 64 7.98 -2.00 -15.51
CA HIS A 64 9.35 -1.63 -15.15
C HIS A 64 10.00 -2.72 -14.29
N GLY A 65 11.29 -3.04 -14.57
CA GLY A 65 12.04 -4.04 -13.82
C GLY A 65 11.60 -5.50 -14.07
N TRP A 66 10.90 -5.79 -15.16
CA TRP A 66 10.40 -7.11 -15.51
C TRP A 66 11.48 -8.21 -15.52
N GLY A 67 12.67 -7.91 -16.03
CA GLY A 67 13.78 -8.85 -16.01
C GLY A 67 14.24 -9.22 -14.58
N GLN A 68 14.13 -8.31 -13.60
CA GLN A 68 14.40 -8.60 -12.20
C GLN A 68 13.33 -9.52 -11.61
N PHE A 69 12.05 -9.22 -11.89
CA PHE A 69 10.94 -10.09 -11.49
C PHE A 69 11.11 -11.51 -12.03
N ARG A 70 11.35 -11.67 -13.32
CA ARG A 70 11.53 -12.98 -13.95
C ARG A 70 12.71 -13.78 -13.38
N ARG A 71 13.79 -13.10 -12.99
CA ARG A 71 14.91 -13.75 -12.28
C ARG A 71 14.52 -14.24 -10.89
N LEU A 72 13.83 -13.40 -10.12
CA LEU A 72 13.34 -13.78 -8.77
C LEU A 72 12.32 -14.92 -8.87
N GLN A 73 11.36 -14.83 -9.79
CA GLN A 73 10.35 -15.84 -10.00
C GLN A 73 10.97 -17.19 -10.35
N ARG A 74 11.94 -17.23 -11.29
CA ARG A 74 12.65 -18.47 -11.66
C ARG A 74 13.42 -19.07 -10.49
N LYS A 75 14.13 -18.24 -9.72
CA LYS A 75 14.84 -18.70 -8.53
C LYS A 75 13.88 -19.26 -7.48
N SER A 76 12.76 -18.58 -7.28
CA SER A 76 11.72 -19.00 -6.35
C SER A 76 11.12 -20.35 -6.75
N ALA A 77 10.72 -20.50 -8.01
CA ALA A 77 10.09 -21.72 -8.52
C ALA A 77 11.03 -22.96 -8.53
N ALA A 78 12.33 -22.72 -8.71
CA ALA A 78 13.32 -23.80 -8.77
C ALA A 78 13.88 -24.22 -7.39
N HIS A 79 13.54 -23.52 -6.31
CA HIS A 79 14.16 -23.75 -5.00
C HIS A 79 13.38 -24.78 -4.15
N HIS A 80 13.98 -25.94 -3.90
CA HIS A 80 13.34 -27.08 -3.19
C HIS A 80 12.95 -26.80 -1.73
N LEU A 81 13.55 -25.78 -1.08
CA LEU A 81 13.20 -25.35 0.29
C LEU A 81 12.14 -24.25 0.32
N LEU A 82 11.59 -23.86 -0.82
CA LEU A 82 10.61 -22.77 -0.91
C LEU A 82 9.26 -23.29 -1.39
N ASP A 83 8.32 -23.38 -0.46
CA ASP A 83 6.93 -23.70 -0.74
C ASP A 83 6.14 -22.44 -1.09
N HIS A 84 5.16 -22.55 -1.97
CA HIS A 84 4.29 -21.47 -2.40
C HIS A 84 2.84 -21.74 -1.99
N ARG A 85 2.17 -20.73 -1.45
CA ARG A 85 0.75 -20.72 -1.12
C ARG A 85 0.12 -19.48 -1.78
N PHE A 86 -0.26 -19.65 -3.05
CA PHE A 86 -0.98 -18.63 -3.81
C PHE A 86 -2.50 -18.80 -3.64
N GLY A 87 -3.26 -17.70 -3.72
CA GLY A 87 -4.70 -17.70 -3.44
C GLY A 87 -5.03 -17.74 -1.94
N HIS A 88 -4.03 -17.60 -1.07
CA HIS A 88 -4.20 -17.65 0.38
C HIS A 88 -4.31 -16.25 0.98
N SER A 89 -5.50 -15.83 1.38
CA SER A 89 -5.76 -14.57 2.10
C SER A 89 -5.47 -14.73 3.58
N ILE A 90 -4.46 -14.00 4.07
CA ILE A 90 -4.06 -14.02 5.49
C ILE A 90 -5.00 -13.14 6.28
N TRP A 91 -5.68 -13.70 7.28
CA TRP A 91 -6.59 -12.92 8.11
C TRP A 91 -6.13 -12.76 9.56
N HIS A 92 -5.25 -13.65 10.07
CA HIS A 92 -4.70 -13.55 11.41
C HIS A 92 -3.33 -14.21 11.51
N VAL A 93 -2.48 -13.68 12.40
CA VAL A 93 -1.21 -14.32 12.78
C VAL A 93 -1.13 -14.36 14.29
N GLU A 94 -1.08 -15.57 14.82
CA GLU A 94 -1.01 -15.84 16.24
C GLU A 94 0.43 -16.15 16.66
N ARG A 95 0.86 -15.61 17.80
CA ARG A 95 2.13 -16.00 18.44
C ARG A 95 1.89 -17.18 19.39
N THR A 96 2.68 -18.22 19.26
CA THR A 96 2.66 -19.39 20.13
C THR A 96 4.01 -19.58 20.85
N ALA A 97 4.10 -20.54 21.75
CA ALA A 97 5.37 -20.89 22.41
C ALA A 97 6.44 -21.42 21.43
N GLU A 98 6.02 -21.99 20.29
CA GLU A 98 6.92 -22.60 19.30
C GLU A 98 7.20 -21.70 18.08
N GLY A 99 6.60 -20.51 18.03
CA GLY A 99 6.73 -19.55 16.92
C GLY A 99 5.41 -18.89 16.56
N PHE A 100 4.93 -19.10 15.35
CA PHE A 100 3.74 -18.43 14.80
C PHE A 100 2.83 -19.42 14.08
N VAL A 101 1.53 -19.19 14.22
CA VAL A 101 0.48 -19.80 13.39
C VAL A 101 -0.10 -18.70 12.50
N THR A 102 -0.01 -18.90 11.20
CA THR A 102 -0.61 -18.00 10.20
C THR A 102 -1.91 -18.61 9.73
N HIS A 103 -3.02 -17.92 9.99
CA HIS A 103 -4.36 -18.30 9.57
C HIS A 103 -4.69 -17.68 8.22
N THR A 104 -5.10 -18.50 7.28
CA THR A 104 -5.46 -18.08 5.91
C THR A 104 -6.79 -18.67 5.48
N THR A 105 -7.38 -18.11 4.45
CA THR A 105 -8.46 -18.74 3.67
C THR A 105 -8.01 -18.91 2.22
N CYS A 106 -8.32 -20.04 1.62
CA CYS A 106 -8.15 -20.31 0.20
C CYS A 106 -9.48 -20.84 -0.33
N ASP A 107 -10.11 -20.11 -1.26
CA ASP A 107 -11.48 -20.41 -1.75
C ASP A 107 -12.50 -20.59 -0.59
N ASP A 108 -12.47 -19.66 0.37
CA ASP A 108 -13.26 -19.66 1.62
C ASP A 108 -13.00 -20.88 2.55
N VAL A 109 -12.04 -21.72 2.24
CA VAL A 109 -11.63 -22.82 3.10
C VAL A 109 -10.50 -22.36 4.04
N PRO A 110 -10.66 -22.45 5.37
CA PRO A 110 -9.62 -22.10 6.32
C PRO A 110 -8.42 -23.04 6.20
N ARG A 111 -7.22 -22.46 6.39
CA ARG A 111 -5.95 -23.17 6.40
C ARG A 111 -5.04 -22.52 7.42
N THR A 112 -4.22 -23.33 8.09
CA THR A 112 -3.21 -22.88 9.03
C THR A 112 -1.81 -23.29 8.57
N LEU A 113 -0.84 -22.44 8.85
CA LEU A 113 0.58 -22.67 8.53
C LEU A 113 1.43 -22.31 9.75
N ARG A 114 2.36 -23.17 10.12
CA ARG A 114 3.23 -22.98 11.30
C ARG A 114 4.62 -22.59 10.88
N SER A 115 5.20 -21.60 11.58
CA SER A 115 6.58 -21.15 11.33
C SER A 115 7.27 -20.69 12.61
N ARG A 116 8.61 -20.77 12.65
CA ARG A 116 9.42 -20.26 13.77
C ARG A 116 9.55 -18.73 13.71
N THR A 117 9.58 -18.17 12.51
CA THR A 117 9.80 -16.75 12.22
C THR A 117 8.84 -16.30 11.13
N VAL A 118 8.41 -15.05 11.18
CA VAL A 118 7.59 -14.43 10.12
C VAL A 118 8.29 -13.21 9.52
N ILE A 119 8.16 -13.05 8.19
CA ILE A 119 8.56 -11.85 7.46
C ILE A 119 7.29 -11.23 6.86
N VAL A 120 6.88 -10.07 7.37
CA VAL A 120 5.69 -9.36 6.89
C VAL A 120 6.08 -8.46 5.72
N ALA A 121 5.51 -8.73 4.55
CA ALA A 121 5.76 -8.02 3.29
C ALA A 121 4.43 -7.67 2.57
N THR A 122 3.40 -7.31 3.34
CA THR A 122 2.02 -7.12 2.89
C THR A 122 1.80 -5.90 1.99
N GLY A 123 2.77 -4.97 1.95
CA GLY A 123 2.71 -3.81 1.05
C GLY A 123 1.83 -2.66 1.56
N ALA A 124 1.13 -1.99 0.66
CA ALA A 124 0.30 -0.83 0.94
C ALA A 124 -0.93 -0.78 0.04
N TYR A 125 -1.96 -0.04 0.48
CA TYR A 125 -3.13 0.35 -0.31
C TYR A 125 -2.92 1.73 -0.94
N ASP A 126 -3.65 2.06 -2.01
CA ASP A 126 -3.77 3.45 -2.48
C ASP A 126 -4.40 4.31 -1.38
N ARG A 127 -3.80 5.48 -1.12
CA ARG A 127 -4.38 6.49 -0.23
C ARG A 127 -5.49 7.24 -0.95
N GLN A 128 -6.70 7.15 -0.44
CA GLN A 128 -7.84 7.89 -0.94
C GLN A 128 -8.05 9.16 -0.10
N LEU A 129 -8.18 10.30 -0.79
CA LEU A 129 -8.73 11.53 -0.22
C LEU A 129 -10.11 11.76 -0.83
N PRO A 130 -11.16 11.98 -0.03
CA PRO A 130 -12.50 12.24 -0.54
C PRO A 130 -12.57 13.63 -1.20
N PHE A 131 -13.44 13.76 -2.18
CA PHE A 131 -13.87 14.99 -2.82
C PHE A 131 -15.30 14.81 -3.36
N PRO A 132 -16.08 15.85 -3.61
CA PRO A 132 -17.43 15.71 -4.14
C PRO A 132 -17.48 14.84 -5.40
N GLY A 133 -18.34 13.81 -5.39
CA GLY A 133 -18.50 12.87 -6.49
C GLY A 133 -17.47 11.73 -6.58
N TRP A 134 -16.52 11.59 -5.65
CA TRP A 134 -15.50 10.53 -5.74
C TRP A 134 -16.06 9.10 -5.64
N THR A 135 -17.31 8.94 -5.21
CA THR A 135 -17.98 7.64 -5.13
C THR A 135 -18.73 7.24 -6.41
N ILE A 136 -18.81 8.15 -7.39
CA ILE A 136 -19.44 7.88 -8.68
C ILE A 136 -18.67 6.77 -9.42
N PRO A 137 -19.35 5.75 -10.00
CA PRO A 137 -18.72 4.77 -10.88
C PRO A 137 -17.93 5.45 -12.00
N GLY A 138 -16.66 5.06 -12.19
CA GLY A 138 -15.73 5.74 -13.09
C GLY A 138 -14.67 6.54 -12.34
N VAL A 139 -14.81 6.75 -11.02
CA VAL A 139 -13.71 7.24 -10.18
C VAL A 139 -12.95 6.07 -9.58
N PHE A 140 -11.66 6.00 -9.87
CA PHE A 140 -10.75 4.95 -9.42
C PHE A 140 -9.52 5.54 -8.73
N THR A 141 -8.83 4.73 -7.94
CA THR A 141 -7.46 5.07 -7.56
C THR A 141 -6.49 4.83 -8.72
N ALA A 142 -5.38 5.53 -8.73
CA ALA A 142 -4.34 5.40 -9.76
C ALA A 142 -3.76 3.97 -9.81
N GLY A 143 -3.61 3.31 -8.64
CA GLY A 143 -3.21 1.92 -8.58
C GLY A 143 -4.26 0.96 -9.12
N ALA A 144 -5.56 1.24 -8.92
CA ALA A 144 -6.63 0.40 -9.43
C ALA A 144 -6.67 0.38 -10.97
N VAL A 145 -6.59 1.55 -11.64
CA VAL A 145 -6.56 1.60 -13.12
C VAL A 145 -5.33 0.92 -13.68
N GLN A 146 -4.18 1.02 -13.00
CA GLN A 146 -2.97 0.32 -13.39
C GLN A 146 -3.10 -1.19 -13.17
N ALA A 147 -3.75 -1.62 -12.09
CA ALA A 147 -3.99 -3.04 -11.80
C ALA A 147 -4.91 -3.70 -12.81
N LEU A 148 -5.97 -3.00 -13.26
CA LEU A 148 -6.86 -3.44 -14.33
C LEU A 148 -6.08 -3.62 -15.64
N LEU A 149 -5.29 -2.64 -16.02
CA LEU A 149 -4.53 -2.67 -17.27
C LEU A 149 -3.47 -3.79 -17.23
N LYS A 150 -2.61 -3.84 -16.22
CA LYS A 150 -1.51 -4.80 -16.15
C LYS A 150 -1.98 -6.23 -15.83
N GLY A 151 -2.93 -6.36 -14.91
CA GLY A 151 -3.38 -7.68 -14.44
C GLY A 151 -4.39 -8.35 -15.35
N GLN A 152 -5.18 -7.57 -16.10
CA GLN A 152 -6.29 -8.08 -16.90
C GLN A 152 -6.29 -7.59 -18.35
N GLY A 153 -5.46 -6.60 -18.70
CA GLY A 153 -5.45 -5.99 -20.04
C GLY A 153 -6.70 -5.12 -20.30
N VAL A 154 -7.36 -4.64 -19.25
CA VAL A 154 -8.60 -3.86 -19.34
C VAL A 154 -8.33 -2.39 -19.02
N LEU A 155 -8.81 -1.49 -19.87
CA LEU A 155 -8.84 -0.05 -19.60
C LEU A 155 -10.08 0.28 -18.77
N ALA A 156 -9.91 1.10 -17.72
CA ALA A 156 -10.99 1.55 -16.86
C ALA A 156 -11.97 2.52 -17.56
N GLY A 157 -11.55 3.10 -18.67
CA GLY A 157 -12.33 4.00 -19.51
C GLY A 157 -11.56 4.42 -20.75
N LYS A 158 -12.16 5.30 -21.55
CA LYS A 158 -11.58 5.78 -22.83
C LYS A 158 -10.90 7.14 -22.70
N ARG A 159 -11.48 8.05 -21.90
CA ARG A 159 -11.01 9.43 -21.68
C ARG A 159 -10.72 9.64 -20.20
N ILE A 160 -9.46 9.48 -19.82
CA ILE A 160 -9.06 9.34 -18.41
C ILE A 160 -8.34 10.60 -17.93
N ALA A 161 -8.83 11.22 -16.85
CA ALA A 161 -8.13 12.26 -16.11
C ALA A 161 -7.30 11.61 -15.00
N VAL A 162 -5.99 11.86 -14.97
CA VAL A 162 -5.09 11.38 -13.91
C VAL A 162 -4.78 12.54 -12.97
N ALA A 163 -5.09 12.41 -11.66
CA ALA A 163 -4.93 13.49 -10.71
C ALA A 163 -4.35 13.03 -9.38
N GLY A 164 -3.77 13.94 -8.59
CA GLY A 164 -3.24 13.62 -7.27
C GLY A 164 -1.88 14.22 -7.00
N THR A 165 -1.01 13.49 -6.32
CA THR A 165 0.37 13.96 -6.05
C THR A 165 1.37 12.82 -6.08
N GLY A 166 2.55 13.14 -6.58
CA GLY A 166 3.70 12.24 -6.56
C GLY A 166 4.04 11.58 -7.89
N PRO A 167 5.25 11.05 -7.99
CA PRO A 167 5.80 10.55 -9.26
C PRO A 167 5.05 9.32 -9.80
N PHE A 168 4.21 8.67 -8.99
CA PHE A 168 3.42 7.50 -9.42
C PHE A 168 2.38 7.85 -10.50
N LEU A 169 1.94 9.12 -10.58
CA LEU A 169 1.02 9.56 -11.62
C LEU A 169 1.60 9.41 -13.03
N LEU A 170 2.93 9.56 -13.18
CA LEU A 170 3.62 9.47 -14.48
C LEU A 170 3.55 8.06 -15.11
N PRO A 171 3.97 6.96 -14.42
CA PRO A 171 3.85 5.62 -14.97
C PRO A 171 2.40 5.18 -15.18
N VAL A 172 1.44 5.70 -14.38
CA VAL A 172 0.02 5.43 -14.60
C VAL A 172 -0.45 6.07 -15.89
N ALA A 173 -0.20 7.38 -16.09
CA ALA A 173 -0.61 8.08 -17.30
C ALA A 173 0.08 7.53 -18.56
N ALA A 174 1.38 7.23 -18.49
CA ALA A 174 2.12 6.64 -19.59
C ALA A 174 1.56 5.25 -19.96
N GLY A 175 1.37 4.37 -18.97
CA GLY A 175 0.84 3.03 -19.21
C GLY A 175 -0.59 3.04 -19.78
N LEU A 176 -1.47 3.95 -19.30
CA LEU A 176 -2.82 4.10 -19.85
C LEU A 176 -2.79 4.55 -21.31
N ALA A 177 -1.92 5.50 -21.66
CA ALA A 177 -1.77 5.98 -23.03
C ALA A 177 -1.20 4.90 -23.95
N GLU A 178 -0.18 4.16 -23.51
CA GLU A 178 0.39 3.00 -24.24
C GLU A 178 -0.63 1.87 -24.37
N GLY A 179 -1.53 1.72 -23.40
CA GLY A 179 -2.66 0.78 -23.45
C GLY A 179 -3.82 1.23 -24.34
N GLY A 180 -3.75 2.43 -24.96
CA GLY A 180 -4.72 2.92 -25.91
C GLY A 180 -5.79 3.85 -25.35
N ALA A 181 -5.72 4.29 -24.09
CA ALA A 181 -6.63 5.29 -23.54
C ALA A 181 -6.19 6.72 -23.95
N THR A 182 -7.15 7.62 -24.10
CA THR A 182 -6.91 9.05 -24.20
C THR A 182 -6.76 9.63 -22.79
N VAL A 183 -5.51 9.92 -22.36
CA VAL A 183 -5.28 10.61 -21.09
C VAL A 183 -5.49 12.12 -21.32
N VAL A 184 -6.57 12.69 -20.76
CA VAL A 184 -6.96 14.09 -20.98
C VAL A 184 -6.02 15.07 -20.27
N GLY A 185 -5.28 14.60 -19.29
CA GLY A 185 -4.22 15.34 -18.60
C GLY A 185 -3.76 14.67 -17.32
N VAL A 186 -2.57 15.05 -16.86
CA VAL A 186 -2.05 14.74 -15.53
C VAL A 186 -2.09 16.01 -14.70
N PHE A 187 -2.83 15.97 -13.61
CA PHE A 187 -3.09 17.10 -12.71
C PHE A 187 -2.38 16.85 -11.38
N GLU A 188 -1.13 17.33 -11.27
CA GLU A 188 -0.27 17.18 -10.10
C GLU A 188 -0.56 18.31 -9.09
N ALA A 189 -1.04 17.95 -7.90
CA ALA A 189 -1.35 18.90 -6.83
C ALA A 189 -0.10 19.61 -6.29
N GLY A 190 1.05 18.95 -6.33
CA GLY A 190 2.34 19.44 -5.83
C GLY A 190 3.14 20.25 -6.86
N ARG A 191 4.40 20.50 -6.48
CA ARG A 191 5.43 21.13 -7.34
C ARG A 191 6.61 20.18 -7.51
N PRO A 192 6.84 19.58 -8.69
CA PRO A 192 7.98 18.69 -8.92
C PRO A 192 9.34 19.35 -8.63
N THR A 193 9.44 20.67 -8.75
CA THR A 193 10.66 21.45 -8.46
C THR A 193 11.13 21.36 -7.01
N ALA A 194 10.27 20.87 -6.09
CA ALA A 194 10.64 20.65 -4.69
C ALA A 194 11.79 19.63 -4.53
N PHE A 195 12.01 18.72 -5.49
CA PHE A 195 13.19 17.86 -5.54
C PHE A 195 14.53 18.62 -5.58
N GLY A 196 14.56 19.82 -6.13
CA GLY A 196 15.76 20.68 -6.14
C GLY A 196 16.28 21.05 -4.75
N ARG A 197 15.45 20.89 -3.71
CA ARG A 197 15.87 21.11 -2.30
C ARG A 197 16.67 19.92 -1.72
N HIS A 198 16.72 18.79 -2.43
CA HIS A 198 17.41 17.58 -2.00
C HIS A 198 18.45 17.09 -3.04
N PRO A 199 19.45 17.93 -3.43
CA PRO A 199 20.35 17.62 -4.55
C PRO A 199 21.16 16.36 -4.35
N ILE A 200 21.61 16.08 -3.12
CA ILE A 200 22.44 14.90 -2.82
C ILE A 200 21.63 13.60 -2.96
N ALA A 201 20.38 13.58 -2.46
CA ALA A 201 19.51 12.40 -2.59
C ALA A 201 19.16 12.15 -4.06
N THR A 202 18.94 13.20 -4.83
CA THR A 202 18.63 13.16 -6.26
C THR A 202 19.82 12.63 -7.06
N LEU A 203 21.03 13.15 -6.87
CA LEU A 203 22.26 12.73 -7.56
C LEU A 203 22.65 11.26 -7.26
N ARG A 204 22.38 10.78 -6.05
CA ARG A 204 22.65 9.38 -5.68
C ARG A 204 21.67 8.37 -6.31
N ASN A 205 20.61 8.84 -6.97
CA ASN A 205 19.58 8.00 -7.56
C ASN A 205 19.32 8.34 -9.05
N LEU A 206 20.37 8.57 -9.84
CA LEU A 206 20.31 8.83 -11.28
C LEU A 206 19.39 7.88 -12.09
N PRO A 207 19.34 6.56 -11.80
CA PRO A 207 18.42 5.68 -12.50
C PRO A 207 16.95 6.06 -12.34
N LYS A 208 16.56 6.63 -11.18
CA LYS A 208 15.19 7.12 -10.94
C LYS A 208 14.86 8.39 -11.72
N LEU A 209 15.85 9.24 -11.94
CA LEU A 209 15.69 10.42 -12.79
C LEU A 209 15.53 10.03 -14.27
N ALA A 210 16.32 9.04 -14.74
CA ALA A 210 16.20 8.51 -16.09
C ALA A 210 14.83 7.84 -16.31
N GLU A 211 14.31 7.10 -15.31
CA GLU A 211 12.96 6.53 -15.34
C GLU A 211 11.90 7.63 -15.49
N GLY A 212 11.98 8.68 -14.66
CA GLY A 212 11.07 9.84 -14.75
C GLY A 212 11.13 10.55 -16.10
N ALA A 213 12.32 10.74 -16.67
CA ALA A 213 12.50 11.33 -18.00
C ALA A 213 11.87 10.47 -19.10
N GLY A 214 11.94 9.13 -18.97
CA GLY A 214 11.26 8.20 -19.88
C GLY A 214 9.74 8.40 -19.89
N TYR A 215 9.12 8.48 -18.71
CA TYR A 215 7.67 8.75 -18.64
C TYR A 215 7.30 10.12 -19.21
N LEU A 216 8.09 11.16 -18.93
CA LEU A 216 7.85 12.49 -19.53
C LEU A 216 7.93 12.46 -21.05
N SER A 217 8.87 11.68 -21.64
CA SER A 217 8.94 11.50 -23.08
C SER A 217 7.68 10.82 -23.65
N THR A 218 7.13 9.82 -22.93
CA THR A 218 5.86 9.19 -23.31
C THR A 218 4.69 10.19 -23.24
N LEU A 219 4.62 11.01 -22.20
CA LEU A 219 3.59 12.06 -22.11
C LEU A 219 3.68 13.04 -23.28
N LEU A 220 4.89 13.47 -23.64
CA LEU A 220 5.11 14.36 -24.80
C LEU A 220 4.70 13.68 -26.13
N LYS A 221 5.10 12.43 -26.33
CA LYS A 221 4.73 11.64 -27.53
C LYS A 221 3.22 11.54 -27.71
N HIS A 222 2.49 11.33 -26.64
CA HIS A 222 1.02 11.23 -26.63
C HIS A 222 0.33 12.58 -26.42
N ARG A 223 1.08 13.71 -26.39
CA ARG A 223 0.57 15.07 -26.19
C ARG A 223 -0.29 15.24 -24.93
N ILE A 224 0.07 14.54 -23.85
CA ILE A 224 -0.64 14.58 -22.58
C ILE A 224 -0.23 15.84 -21.80
N PRO A 225 -1.16 16.75 -21.47
CA PRO A 225 -0.85 17.92 -20.67
C PRO A 225 -0.46 17.51 -19.24
N TYR A 226 0.67 18.03 -18.75
CA TYR A 226 1.08 17.90 -17.34
C TYR A 226 0.95 19.24 -16.65
N ARG A 227 0.02 19.35 -15.69
CA ARG A 227 -0.32 20.58 -14.98
C ARG A 227 0.00 20.45 -13.51
N THR A 228 0.92 21.27 -13.02
CA THR A 228 1.30 21.35 -11.61
C THR A 228 0.39 22.29 -10.82
N ARG A 229 0.33 22.12 -9.51
CA ARG A 229 -0.55 22.89 -8.61
C ARG A 229 -2.01 22.84 -9.07
N THR A 230 -2.43 21.70 -9.57
CA THR A 230 -3.78 21.50 -10.10
C THR A 230 -4.22 20.09 -9.76
N THR A 231 -5.48 19.92 -9.38
CA THR A 231 -6.04 18.56 -9.16
C THR A 231 -7.52 18.54 -9.51
N VAL A 232 -8.10 17.33 -9.58
CA VAL A 232 -9.56 17.15 -9.62
C VAL A 232 -10.10 17.44 -8.23
N VAL A 233 -11.11 18.29 -8.17
CA VAL A 233 -11.80 18.71 -6.92
C VAL A 233 -13.26 18.31 -6.88
N VAL A 234 -13.88 17.99 -8.02
CA VAL A 234 -15.25 17.45 -8.15
C VAL A 234 -15.28 16.47 -9.31
N ALA A 235 -15.96 15.33 -9.16
CA ALA A 235 -16.38 14.48 -10.28
C ALA A 235 -17.87 14.67 -10.55
N HIS A 236 -18.26 14.69 -11.82
CA HIS A 236 -19.61 14.92 -12.28
C HIS A 236 -20.22 13.66 -12.89
N GLY A 237 -21.50 13.47 -12.69
CA GLY A 237 -22.28 12.35 -13.18
C GLY A 237 -23.27 11.86 -12.12
N THR A 238 -24.14 10.95 -12.51
CA THR A 238 -25.09 10.23 -11.62
C THR A 238 -24.71 8.76 -11.54
N ASP A 239 -24.91 8.01 -12.61
CA ASP A 239 -24.62 6.58 -12.70
C ASP A 239 -23.17 6.31 -13.07
N THR A 240 -22.54 7.17 -13.83
CA THR A 240 -21.13 7.11 -14.25
C THR A 240 -20.54 8.50 -14.35
N VAL A 241 -19.22 8.60 -14.31
CA VAL A 241 -18.50 9.85 -14.55
C VAL A 241 -18.76 10.34 -15.98
N THR A 242 -19.16 11.61 -16.11
CA THR A 242 -19.35 12.32 -17.39
C THR A 242 -18.39 13.49 -17.55
N GLY A 243 -17.70 13.88 -16.49
CA GLY A 243 -16.73 14.97 -16.47
C GLY A 243 -16.16 15.17 -15.08
N ALA A 244 -15.26 16.13 -14.96
CA ALA A 244 -14.68 16.53 -13.68
C ALA A 244 -14.36 18.02 -13.66
N THR A 245 -14.37 18.62 -12.46
CA THR A 245 -13.83 19.97 -12.24
C THR A 245 -12.40 19.85 -11.74
N VAL A 246 -11.48 20.52 -12.42
CA VAL A 246 -10.09 20.72 -11.98
C VAL A 246 -9.90 22.16 -11.50
N ALA A 247 -9.12 22.36 -10.44
CA ALA A 247 -8.82 23.67 -9.91
C ALA A 247 -7.32 23.84 -9.63
N ARG A 248 -6.83 25.08 -9.75
CA ARG A 248 -5.49 25.43 -9.27
C ARG A 248 -5.48 25.48 -7.75
N LEU A 249 -4.36 25.08 -7.17
CA LEU A 249 -4.16 25.03 -5.73
C LEU A 249 -3.09 26.02 -5.28
N ASP A 250 -3.28 26.59 -4.09
CA ASP A 250 -2.21 27.29 -3.37
C ASP A 250 -1.20 26.29 -2.75
N ASP A 251 -0.21 26.80 -2.04
CA ASP A 251 0.83 25.94 -1.42
C ASP A 251 0.32 25.06 -0.28
N GLN A 252 -0.89 25.32 0.22
CA GLN A 252 -1.57 24.52 1.22
C GLN A 252 -2.68 23.64 0.64
N TRP A 253 -2.82 23.57 -0.67
CA TRP A 253 -3.85 22.84 -1.40
C TRP A 253 -5.27 23.41 -1.28
N ARG A 254 -5.43 24.67 -0.92
CA ARG A 254 -6.73 25.35 -1.02
C ARG A 254 -6.95 25.78 -2.48
N MET A 255 -8.18 25.70 -2.92
CA MET A 255 -8.53 26.13 -4.28
C MET A 255 -8.29 27.65 -4.45
N VAL A 256 -7.60 28.00 -5.55
CA VAL A 256 -7.45 29.41 -5.94
C VAL A 256 -8.79 29.89 -6.52
N PRO A 257 -9.41 30.95 -5.98
CA PRO A 257 -10.68 31.46 -6.48
C PRO A 257 -10.69 31.72 -7.99
N GLY A 258 -11.77 31.38 -8.68
CA GLY A 258 -11.94 31.58 -10.14
C GLY A 258 -11.07 30.67 -11.02
N SER A 259 -10.36 29.70 -10.45
CA SER A 259 -9.50 28.79 -11.23
C SER A 259 -10.16 27.47 -11.64
N ALA A 260 -11.33 27.19 -11.09
CA ALA A 260 -12.09 25.98 -11.39
C ALA A 260 -12.51 25.96 -12.86
N ARG A 261 -12.38 24.81 -13.51
CA ARG A 261 -12.81 24.59 -14.89
C ARG A 261 -13.22 23.13 -15.06
N GLU A 262 -14.23 22.91 -15.85
CA GLU A 262 -14.67 21.58 -16.23
C GLU A 262 -13.77 20.98 -17.31
N ILE A 263 -13.63 19.68 -17.24
CA ILE A 263 -12.98 18.83 -18.24
C ILE A 263 -13.89 17.66 -18.57
N ASP A 264 -13.91 17.29 -19.84
CA ASP A 264 -14.66 16.15 -20.33
C ASP A 264 -13.83 14.87 -20.17
N CYS A 265 -14.34 13.91 -19.37
CA CYS A 265 -13.75 12.60 -19.15
C CYS A 265 -14.82 11.59 -18.74
N ASP A 266 -14.60 10.31 -19.03
CA ASP A 266 -15.44 9.20 -18.56
C ASP A 266 -14.85 8.47 -17.35
N THR A 267 -13.61 8.82 -16.99
CA THR A 267 -12.89 8.18 -15.89
C THR A 267 -11.95 9.18 -15.21
N VAL A 268 -11.93 9.13 -13.89
CA VAL A 268 -10.99 9.87 -13.03
C VAL A 268 -10.13 8.87 -12.27
N ALA A 269 -8.81 8.93 -12.44
CA ALA A 269 -7.83 8.14 -11.72
C ALA A 269 -7.07 9.01 -10.71
N VAL A 270 -7.29 8.81 -9.40
CA VAL A 270 -6.68 9.64 -8.36
C VAL A 270 -5.61 8.91 -7.57
N GLY A 271 -4.49 9.59 -7.26
CA GLY A 271 -3.39 9.04 -6.48
C GLY A 271 -2.80 10.07 -5.53
N TYR A 272 -2.99 9.85 -4.23
CA TYR A 272 -2.46 10.72 -3.16
C TYR A 272 -1.41 10.02 -2.30
N GLY A 273 -0.64 9.09 -2.90
CA GLY A 273 0.31 8.22 -2.21
C GLY A 273 -0.33 6.92 -1.76
N PHE A 274 0.26 6.31 -0.73
CA PHE A 274 -0.14 4.97 -0.28
C PHE A 274 -0.31 4.95 1.24
N THR A 275 -1.09 3.99 1.71
CA THR A 275 -1.29 3.69 3.13
C THR A 275 -0.77 2.27 3.39
N PRO A 276 0.29 2.10 4.19
CA PRO A 276 0.84 0.79 4.53
C PRO A 276 -0.18 -0.16 5.17
N GLN A 277 -0.09 -1.44 4.84
CA GLN A 277 -0.92 -2.49 5.44
C GLN A 277 -0.35 -2.86 6.81
N THR A 278 -0.89 -2.27 7.85
CA THR A 278 -0.36 -2.37 9.22
C THR A 278 -1.11 -3.35 10.10
N GLU A 279 -2.09 -4.08 9.57
CA GLU A 279 -2.93 -5.00 10.32
C GLU A 279 -2.13 -6.10 11.01
N ILE A 280 -1.30 -6.82 10.27
CA ILE A 280 -0.47 -7.91 10.81
C ILE A 280 0.61 -7.39 11.78
N PRO A 281 1.38 -6.32 11.46
CA PRO A 281 2.29 -5.73 12.45
C PRO A 281 1.60 -5.33 13.77
N LEU A 282 0.39 -4.79 13.71
CA LEU A 282 -0.38 -4.41 14.89
C LEU A 282 -0.85 -5.62 15.71
N GLN A 283 -1.33 -6.69 15.05
CA GLN A 283 -1.68 -7.96 15.69
C GLN A 283 -0.48 -8.59 16.42
N LEU A 284 0.71 -8.48 15.84
CA LEU A 284 1.95 -9.02 16.40
C LEU A 284 2.61 -8.10 17.44
N GLY A 285 1.99 -6.95 17.76
CA GLY A 285 2.50 -6.01 18.77
C GLY A 285 3.76 -5.25 18.35
N CYS A 286 4.01 -5.10 17.05
CA CYS A 286 5.13 -4.30 16.56
C CYS A 286 4.94 -2.81 16.91
N GLU A 287 6.03 -2.14 17.27
CA GLU A 287 6.03 -0.69 17.46
C GLU A 287 5.72 0.02 16.14
N MET A 288 4.82 0.98 16.21
CA MET A 288 4.38 1.79 15.08
C MET A 288 4.85 3.23 15.22
N ALA A 289 5.04 3.91 14.10
CA ALA A 289 5.38 5.32 14.06
C ALA A 289 4.61 6.03 12.93
N ARG A 290 4.47 7.35 13.03
CA ARG A 290 4.03 8.18 11.92
C ARG A 290 5.22 8.54 11.04
N ASP A 291 5.15 8.23 9.75
CA ASP A 291 6.17 8.56 8.76
C ASP A 291 6.03 9.99 8.23
N ALA A 292 7.03 10.46 7.48
CA ALA A 292 7.09 11.81 6.92
C ALA A 292 5.92 12.13 5.97
N ASP A 293 5.34 11.12 5.31
CA ASP A 293 4.16 11.26 4.44
C ASP A 293 2.82 11.23 5.20
N GLY A 294 2.87 11.14 6.53
CA GLY A 294 1.70 11.06 7.41
C GLY A 294 1.12 9.66 7.59
N SER A 295 1.70 8.62 6.99
CA SER A 295 1.25 7.23 7.16
C SER A 295 1.66 6.66 8.52
N LEU A 296 0.90 5.65 8.98
CA LEU A 296 1.32 4.75 10.05
C LEU A 296 2.23 3.67 9.45
N VAL A 297 3.41 3.47 10.00
CA VAL A 297 4.40 2.50 9.54
C VAL A 297 4.92 1.66 10.70
N ALA A 298 5.34 0.44 10.42
CA ALA A 298 6.00 -0.39 11.41
C ALA A 298 7.49 -0.02 11.54
N ARG A 299 7.99 0.09 12.77
CA ARG A 299 9.40 0.35 13.06
C ARG A 299 10.25 -0.89 12.86
N VAL A 300 11.38 -0.72 12.20
CA VAL A 300 12.40 -1.76 12.01
C VAL A 300 13.82 -1.20 12.18
N ASP A 301 14.72 -2.06 12.60
CA ASP A 301 16.16 -1.74 12.60
C ASP A 301 16.77 -1.82 11.17
N SER A 302 18.08 -1.61 11.07
CA SER A 302 18.78 -1.72 9.79
C SER A 302 18.80 -3.13 9.18
N ARG A 303 18.48 -4.13 9.97
CA ARG A 303 18.41 -5.55 9.61
C ARG A 303 16.97 -6.02 9.36
N GLN A 304 16.02 -5.10 9.29
CA GLN A 304 14.60 -5.36 9.10
C GLN A 304 13.93 -6.14 10.26
N ARG A 305 14.53 -6.17 11.46
CA ARG A 305 13.88 -6.73 12.65
C ARG A 305 12.91 -5.70 13.21
N SER A 306 11.72 -6.15 13.57
CA SER A 306 10.76 -5.37 14.36
C SER A 306 11.11 -5.37 15.85
N THR A 307 10.33 -4.66 16.64
CA THR A 307 10.39 -4.72 18.11
C THR A 307 9.79 -5.99 18.69
N ALA A 308 9.04 -6.76 17.88
CA ALA A 308 8.47 -8.05 18.27
C ALA A 308 9.43 -9.20 17.89
N ASP A 309 9.79 -10.05 18.83
CA ASP A 309 10.73 -11.15 18.60
C ASP A 309 10.24 -12.11 17.53
N GLY A 310 11.16 -12.57 16.65
CA GLY A 310 10.85 -13.47 15.54
C GLY A 310 10.06 -12.82 14.39
N VAL A 311 9.83 -11.50 14.44
CA VAL A 311 9.09 -10.76 13.42
C VAL A 311 10.01 -9.81 12.65
N TYR A 312 10.08 -10.00 11.34
CA TYR A 312 10.77 -9.13 10.39
C TYR A 312 9.75 -8.45 9.48
N LEU A 313 10.07 -7.26 9.00
CA LEU A 313 9.18 -6.54 8.08
C LEU A 313 9.99 -5.97 6.92
N ALA A 314 9.42 -5.95 5.70
CA ALA A 314 10.12 -5.44 4.54
C ALA A 314 9.17 -4.79 3.53
N GLY A 315 9.66 -3.78 2.83
CA GLY A 315 8.91 -3.04 1.82
C GLY A 315 7.99 -1.97 2.41
N GLU A 316 6.88 -1.71 1.76
CA GLU A 316 6.07 -0.51 2.04
C GLU A 316 5.37 -0.51 3.41
N VAL A 317 5.26 -1.66 4.07
CA VAL A 317 4.80 -1.75 5.47
C VAL A 317 5.72 -1.00 6.44
N CYS A 318 7.00 -0.82 6.07
CA CYS A 318 8.01 -0.05 6.81
C CYS A 318 8.17 1.40 6.31
N GLY A 319 7.25 1.87 5.47
CA GLY A 319 7.26 3.18 4.81
C GLY A 319 7.42 3.07 3.29
N VAL A 320 6.67 3.89 2.57
CA VAL A 320 6.58 3.87 1.11
C VAL A 320 7.91 4.30 0.49
N GLY A 321 8.53 3.45 -0.32
CA GLY A 321 9.85 3.74 -0.93
C GLY A 321 10.04 3.14 -2.31
N GLY A 322 9.05 2.42 -2.80
CA GLY A 322 9.01 1.81 -4.13
C GLY A 322 9.71 0.44 -4.22
N ALA A 323 9.49 -0.24 -5.33
CA ALA A 323 9.83 -1.65 -5.53
C ALA A 323 11.33 -1.97 -5.36
N GLN A 324 12.23 -1.07 -5.76
CA GLN A 324 13.68 -1.33 -5.64
C GLN A 324 14.14 -1.36 -4.17
N LEU A 325 13.59 -0.48 -3.34
CA LEU A 325 13.82 -0.50 -1.90
C LEU A 325 13.19 -1.76 -1.31
N ALA A 326 11.96 -2.08 -1.70
CA ALA A 326 11.26 -3.28 -1.24
C ALA A 326 12.05 -4.57 -1.52
N VAL A 327 12.65 -4.73 -2.71
CA VAL A 327 13.53 -5.85 -3.03
C VAL A 327 14.76 -5.88 -2.12
N THR A 328 15.41 -4.73 -1.90
CA THR A 328 16.60 -4.64 -1.04
C THR A 328 16.30 -5.00 0.41
N GLU A 329 15.17 -4.51 0.94
CA GLU A 329 14.73 -4.80 2.31
C GLU A 329 14.26 -6.24 2.47
N GLY A 330 13.55 -6.78 1.45
CA GLY A 330 13.18 -8.18 1.43
C GLY A 330 14.39 -9.09 1.52
N GLU A 331 15.43 -8.84 0.72
CA GLU A 331 16.66 -9.59 0.76
C GLU A 331 17.33 -9.52 2.15
N LEU A 332 17.43 -8.31 2.74
CA LEU A 332 17.97 -8.12 4.09
C LEU A 332 17.16 -8.90 5.14
N ALA A 333 15.83 -8.83 5.08
CA ALA A 333 14.95 -9.56 6.01
C ALA A 333 15.15 -11.08 5.89
N GLY A 334 15.19 -11.63 4.67
CA GLY A 334 15.40 -13.05 4.44
C GLY A 334 16.75 -13.55 4.95
N LEU A 335 17.83 -12.80 4.67
CA LEU A 335 19.18 -13.12 5.15
C LEU A 335 19.27 -13.11 6.68
N HIS A 336 18.70 -12.09 7.34
CA HIS A 336 18.79 -11.96 8.79
C HIS A 336 17.84 -12.91 9.53
N ALA A 337 16.65 -13.17 9.01
CA ALA A 337 15.74 -14.17 9.56
C ALA A 337 16.39 -15.55 9.53
N SER A 338 17.00 -15.95 8.40
CA SER A 338 17.72 -17.21 8.28
C SER A 338 18.92 -17.32 9.23
N TYR A 339 19.71 -16.24 9.34
CA TYR A 339 20.83 -16.19 10.31
C TYR A 339 20.35 -16.42 11.75
N THR A 340 19.25 -15.78 12.14
CA THR A 340 18.72 -15.92 13.52
C THR A 340 18.17 -17.32 13.77
N THR A 341 17.59 -17.98 12.75
CA THR A 341 16.96 -19.29 12.90
C THR A 341 17.99 -20.44 12.88
N HIS A 342 19.06 -20.33 12.08
CA HIS A 342 19.99 -21.44 11.84
C HIS A 342 21.46 -21.09 12.10
N GLY A 343 21.79 -19.84 12.45
CA GLY A 343 23.19 -19.42 12.56
C GLY A 343 23.93 -19.40 11.21
N SER A 344 23.20 -19.34 10.08
CA SER A 344 23.80 -19.37 8.74
C SER A 344 24.75 -18.18 8.52
N SER A 345 25.92 -18.40 7.93
CA SER A 345 26.85 -17.32 7.65
C SER A 345 26.35 -16.42 6.51
N VAL A 346 26.31 -15.12 6.75
CA VAL A 346 26.01 -14.15 5.69
C VAL A 346 27.30 -13.54 5.17
N ASP A 347 27.48 -13.50 3.84
CA ASP A 347 28.62 -12.82 3.22
C ASP A 347 28.64 -11.34 3.64
N ARG A 348 29.69 -10.95 4.38
CA ARG A 348 29.86 -9.59 4.94
C ARG A 348 29.90 -8.52 3.84
N ARG A 349 30.48 -8.84 2.67
CA ARG A 349 30.56 -7.87 1.54
C ARG A 349 29.16 -7.61 0.98
N ARG A 350 28.38 -8.66 0.77
CA ARG A 350 26.99 -8.56 0.30
C ARG A 350 26.12 -7.79 1.30
N LEU A 351 26.22 -8.13 2.59
CA LEU A 351 25.48 -7.44 3.63
C LEU A 351 25.81 -5.94 3.66
N THR A 352 27.10 -5.57 3.62
CA THR A 352 27.52 -4.16 3.61
C THR A 352 26.97 -3.42 2.40
N LEU A 353 26.96 -4.06 1.21
CA LEU A 353 26.41 -3.47 -0.01
C LEU A 353 24.89 -3.24 0.12
N LEU A 354 24.16 -4.21 0.63
CA LEU A 354 22.71 -4.11 0.82
C LEU A 354 22.33 -3.03 1.83
N LEU A 355 23.06 -2.93 2.95
CA LEU A 355 22.83 -1.88 3.96
C LEU A 355 23.10 -0.48 3.39
N ARG A 356 24.18 -0.28 2.64
CA ARG A 356 24.46 0.98 1.95
C ARG A 356 23.39 1.33 0.91
N ARG A 357 22.95 0.33 0.13
CA ARG A 357 21.90 0.51 -0.87
C ARG A 357 20.57 0.87 -0.22
N ARG A 358 20.18 0.16 0.83
CA ARG A 358 18.98 0.48 1.62
C ARG A 358 19.03 1.91 2.16
N ALA A 359 20.13 2.32 2.77
CA ALA A 359 20.28 3.66 3.32
C ALA A 359 20.11 4.75 2.24
N ALA A 360 20.72 4.58 1.07
CA ALA A 360 20.57 5.50 -0.05
C ALA A 360 19.12 5.55 -0.57
N GLN A 361 18.47 4.39 -0.70
CA GLN A 361 17.07 4.29 -1.17
C GLN A 361 16.08 4.87 -0.15
N ARG A 362 16.28 4.67 1.16
CA ARG A 362 15.48 5.30 2.22
C ARG A 362 15.65 6.81 2.25
N SER A 363 16.88 7.31 2.07
CA SER A 363 17.13 8.75 1.95
C SER A 363 16.38 9.36 0.75
N PHE A 364 16.34 8.66 -0.37
CA PHE A 364 15.57 9.10 -1.54
C PHE A 364 14.06 9.08 -1.27
N ALA A 365 13.53 8.03 -0.62
CA ALA A 365 12.12 7.96 -0.25
C ALA A 365 11.72 9.12 0.68
N ALA A 366 12.55 9.43 1.67
CA ALA A 366 12.32 10.58 2.55
C ALA A 366 12.31 11.92 1.79
N ALA A 367 13.23 12.11 0.84
CA ALA A 367 13.24 13.30 -0.02
C ALA A 367 11.98 13.37 -0.90
N MET A 368 11.50 12.24 -1.41
CA MET A 368 10.26 12.14 -2.19
C MET A 368 9.04 12.54 -1.35
N HIS A 369 8.92 12.03 -0.12
CA HIS A 369 7.82 12.39 0.78
C HIS A 369 7.83 13.88 1.15
N GLN A 370 9.02 14.48 1.32
CA GLN A 370 9.15 15.92 1.55
C GLN A 370 8.82 16.76 0.32
N ALA A 371 9.08 16.23 -0.88
CA ALA A 371 8.77 16.91 -2.15
C ALA A 371 7.28 16.86 -2.51
N TYR A 372 6.58 15.78 -2.11
CA TYR A 372 5.17 15.54 -2.43
C TYR A 372 4.31 15.27 -1.18
N PRO A 373 4.28 16.18 -0.21
CA PRO A 373 3.45 16.00 0.98
C PRO A 373 1.97 16.16 0.64
N VAL A 374 1.10 15.41 1.30
CA VAL A 374 -0.33 15.72 1.35
C VAL A 374 -0.52 16.95 2.25
N ARG A 375 -1.19 17.99 1.74
CA ARG A 375 -1.45 19.24 2.46
C ARG A 375 -2.88 19.29 2.97
N ASP A 376 -3.10 19.80 4.17
CA ASP A 376 -4.40 19.78 4.86
C ASP A 376 -5.51 20.55 4.13
N GLY A 377 -5.15 21.44 3.18
CA GLY A 377 -6.11 22.22 2.40
C GLY A 377 -7.08 21.39 1.54
N TRP A 378 -6.79 20.12 1.27
CA TRP A 378 -7.75 19.24 0.61
C TRP A 378 -9.10 19.15 1.34
N GLN A 379 -9.11 19.35 2.64
CA GLN A 379 -10.32 19.32 3.47
C GLN A 379 -11.29 20.48 3.14
N SER A 380 -10.79 21.54 2.50
CA SER A 380 -11.62 22.66 2.01
C SER A 380 -12.35 22.36 0.71
N TRP A 381 -12.07 21.22 0.06
CA TRP A 381 -12.80 20.78 -1.14
C TRP A 381 -14.14 20.13 -0.77
N LEU A 382 -14.27 19.67 0.49
CA LEU A 382 -15.41 18.91 0.98
C LEU A 382 -16.56 19.83 1.38
N ASP A 383 -17.74 19.62 0.80
CA ASP A 383 -19.00 20.10 1.35
C ASP A 383 -19.51 19.15 2.46
N GLU A 384 -20.57 19.55 3.14
CA GLU A 384 -21.16 18.75 4.24
C GLU A 384 -21.67 17.40 3.77
N GLY A 385 -22.15 17.30 2.53
CA GLY A 385 -22.68 16.07 1.92
C GLY A 385 -21.60 15.14 1.35
N THR A 386 -20.33 15.58 1.29
CA THR A 386 -19.28 14.74 0.71
C THR A 386 -19.06 13.47 1.53
N THR A 387 -19.28 12.31 0.92
CA THR A 387 -19.03 10.99 1.54
C THR A 387 -17.55 10.84 1.89
N VAL A 388 -17.24 10.48 3.14
CA VAL A 388 -15.89 10.14 3.62
C VAL A 388 -15.75 8.63 3.77
N CYS A 389 -16.73 7.99 4.42
CA CYS A 389 -16.76 6.54 4.54
C CYS A 389 -17.80 5.95 3.58
N ARG A 390 -17.34 5.34 2.49
CA ARG A 390 -18.20 4.77 1.44
C ARG A 390 -19.02 3.57 1.92
N CYS A 391 -18.48 2.76 2.85
CA CYS A 391 -19.15 1.54 3.31
C CYS A 391 -20.32 1.82 4.28
N GLU A 392 -20.22 2.88 5.08
CA GLU A 392 -21.20 3.29 6.08
C GLU A 392 -21.86 4.63 5.70
N GLU A 393 -21.58 5.14 4.50
CA GLU A 393 -22.15 6.37 3.92
C GLU A 393 -21.99 7.62 4.81
N VAL A 394 -20.91 7.64 5.64
CA VAL A 394 -20.65 8.75 6.56
C VAL A 394 -20.09 9.94 5.78
N THR A 395 -20.70 11.11 5.96
CA THR A 395 -20.31 12.35 5.30
C THR A 395 -19.31 13.17 6.08
N ALA A 396 -18.74 14.20 5.47
CA ALA A 396 -17.86 15.17 6.13
C ALA A 396 -18.63 15.96 7.20
N GLY A 397 -19.91 16.30 6.94
CA GLY A 397 -20.80 16.94 7.90
C GLY A 397 -20.98 16.11 9.15
N THR A 398 -21.32 14.82 9.01
CA THR A 398 -21.49 13.90 10.14
C THR A 398 -20.23 13.80 11.01
N ILE A 399 -19.03 13.80 10.39
CA ILE A 399 -17.77 13.79 11.15
C ILE A 399 -17.57 15.11 11.90
N ARG A 400 -17.88 16.26 11.28
CA ARG A 400 -17.78 17.58 11.92
C ARG A 400 -18.75 17.73 13.09
N GLU A 401 -20.00 17.26 12.93
CA GLU A 401 -21.00 17.20 13.98
C GLU A 401 -20.52 16.33 15.16
N ALA A 402 -19.96 15.15 14.91
CA ALA A 402 -19.43 14.29 15.96
C ALA A 402 -18.33 14.99 16.80
N VAL A 403 -17.52 15.83 16.18
CA VAL A 403 -16.48 16.61 16.88
C VAL A 403 -17.09 17.84 17.56
N GLY A 404 -17.86 18.66 16.83
CA GLY A 404 -18.34 19.96 17.30
C GLY A 404 -19.47 19.83 18.35
N ASP A 405 -20.45 18.99 18.08
CA ASP A 405 -21.67 18.90 18.89
C ASP A 405 -21.60 17.77 19.93
N LEU A 406 -20.94 16.65 19.58
CA LEU A 406 -20.83 15.50 20.47
C LEU A 406 -19.50 15.42 21.22
N GLY A 407 -18.59 16.35 20.96
CA GLY A 407 -17.33 16.50 21.69
C GLY A 407 -16.30 15.39 21.44
N ALA A 408 -16.33 14.73 20.28
CA ALA A 408 -15.34 13.71 19.95
C ALA A 408 -13.94 14.33 19.76
N THR A 409 -12.97 13.91 20.55
CA THR A 409 -11.60 14.44 20.51
C THR A 409 -10.61 13.63 19.68
N ASP A 410 -10.98 12.40 19.33
CA ASP A 410 -10.14 11.46 18.59
C ASP A 410 -10.94 10.65 17.57
N PRO A 411 -10.28 10.01 16.55
CA PRO A 411 -10.96 9.26 15.51
C PRO A 411 -11.73 8.04 16.01
N ARG A 412 -11.34 7.45 17.14
CA ARG A 412 -12.04 6.31 17.74
C ARG A 412 -13.38 6.72 18.34
N ALA A 413 -13.46 7.88 18.99
CA ALA A 413 -14.70 8.45 19.46
C ALA A 413 -15.66 8.75 18.29
N VAL A 414 -15.16 9.37 17.20
CA VAL A 414 -15.94 9.59 15.99
C VAL A 414 -16.42 8.26 15.38
N LYS A 415 -15.58 7.22 15.38
CA LYS A 415 -15.97 5.88 14.94
C LYS A 415 -17.14 5.31 15.75
N LEU A 416 -17.20 5.57 17.04
CA LEU A 416 -18.29 5.13 17.91
C LEU A 416 -19.58 5.92 17.66
N TYR A 417 -19.51 7.23 17.42
CA TYR A 417 -20.69 8.08 17.18
C TYR A 417 -21.25 7.94 15.76
N ALA A 418 -20.37 7.99 14.75
CA ALA A 418 -20.74 8.14 13.35
C ALA A 418 -20.38 6.91 12.48
N ARG A 419 -19.71 5.91 13.05
CA ARG A 419 -19.38 4.62 12.43
C ARG A 419 -18.38 4.63 11.26
N PRO A 420 -17.60 5.70 10.92
CA PRO A 420 -16.63 5.60 9.83
C PRO A 420 -15.61 4.47 10.12
N GLY A 421 -15.34 3.65 9.12
CA GLY A 421 -14.41 2.52 9.23
C GLY A 421 -14.97 1.28 9.90
N MET A 422 -16.29 1.19 10.16
CA MET A 422 -16.94 -0.03 10.66
C MET A 422 -17.42 -0.96 9.55
N GLY A 423 -17.54 -0.48 8.32
CA GLY A 423 -18.00 -1.29 7.20
C GLY A 423 -16.95 -2.27 6.67
N LEU A 424 -17.26 -2.94 5.56
CA LEU A 424 -16.50 -4.07 5.00
C LEU A 424 -14.97 -3.79 4.85
N CYS A 425 -14.58 -2.60 4.42
CA CYS A 425 -13.15 -2.27 4.29
C CYS A 425 -12.44 -2.01 5.63
N GLN A 426 -13.18 -1.94 6.74
CA GLN A 426 -12.64 -1.73 8.08
C GLN A 426 -11.71 -0.51 8.19
N GLY A 427 -12.06 0.61 7.51
CA GLY A 427 -11.30 1.86 7.53
C GLY A 427 -10.06 1.91 6.64
N ARG A 428 -9.78 0.89 5.82
CA ARG A 428 -8.64 0.90 4.88
C ARG A 428 -8.70 2.05 3.89
N VAL A 429 -9.90 2.41 3.46
CA VAL A 429 -10.14 3.54 2.54
C VAL A 429 -10.27 4.85 3.30
N CYS A 430 -11.18 4.93 4.30
CA CYS A 430 -11.53 6.20 4.96
C CYS A 430 -10.67 6.54 6.17
N GLY A 431 -9.91 5.60 6.74
CA GLY A 431 -9.24 5.78 8.04
C GLY A 431 -8.27 6.96 8.08
N TYR A 432 -7.46 7.14 7.04
CA TYR A 432 -6.53 8.29 6.94
C TYR A 432 -7.30 9.61 6.86
N ALA A 433 -8.28 9.71 5.97
CA ALA A 433 -9.07 10.92 5.78
C ALA A 433 -9.88 11.28 7.04
N THR A 434 -10.53 10.30 7.68
CA THR A 434 -11.24 10.48 8.95
C THR A 434 -10.30 11.02 10.03
N THR A 435 -9.12 10.41 10.18
CA THR A 435 -8.13 10.85 11.15
C THR A 435 -7.70 12.30 10.93
N CYS A 436 -7.45 12.69 9.67
CA CYS A 436 -7.08 14.07 9.34
C CYS A 436 -8.22 15.07 9.61
N LEU A 437 -9.46 14.71 9.27
CA LEU A 437 -10.64 15.56 9.52
C LEU A 437 -10.85 15.80 11.02
N VAL A 438 -10.81 14.73 11.83
CA VAL A 438 -10.98 14.81 13.28
C VAL A 438 -9.85 15.63 13.92
N ALA A 439 -8.59 15.38 13.54
CA ALA A 439 -7.47 16.14 14.07
C ALA A 439 -7.60 17.63 13.74
N ARG A 440 -7.96 17.98 12.51
CA ARG A 440 -8.16 19.36 12.06
C ARG A 440 -9.32 20.05 12.80
N ALA A 441 -10.44 19.35 12.99
CA ALA A 441 -11.59 19.90 13.72
C ALA A 441 -11.28 20.17 15.20
N ASN A 442 -10.26 19.50 15.77
CA ASN A 442 -9.70 19.73 17.09
C ASN A 442 -8.43 20.63 17.07
N ASP A 443 -8.19 21.40 16.00
CA ASP A 443 -7.05 22.32 15.83
C ASP A 443 -5.66 21.71 16.10
N ARG A 444 -5.48 20.43 15.75
CA ARG A 444 -4.23 19.70 15.92
C ARG A 444 -3.82 18.90 14.69
N GLN A 445 -2.63 18.35 14.70
CA GLN A 445 -2.16 17.40 13.69
C GLN A 445 -2.47 15.95 14.11
N PRO A 446 -2.69 15.03 13.15
CA PRO A 446 -2.84 13.61 13.42
C PRO A 446 -1.60 13.04 14.12
N THR A 447 -1.81 12.21 15.15
CA THR A 447 -0.74 11.47 15.84
C THR A 447 -0.64 10.03 15.33
N ALA A 448 0.41 9.31 15.74
CA ALA A 448 0.52 7.87 15.46
C ALA A 448 -0.59 7.06 16.15
N ASP A 449 -1.01 7.50 17.36
CA ASP A 449 -2.09 6.83 18.11
C ASP A 449 -3.46 7.03 17.47
N ASP A 450 -3.74 8.21 16.90
CA ASP A 450 -4.95 8.43 16.11
C ASP A 450 -5.05 7.46 14.92
N LEU A 451 -3.96 7.34 14.16
CA LEU A 451 -3.87 6.43 13.02
C LEU A 451 -3.98 4.96 13.46
N ARG A 452 -3.31 4.60 14.57
CA ARG A 452 -3.39 3.27 15.17
C ARG A 452 -4.81 2.93 15.60
N GLY A 453 -5.53 3.86 16.21
CA GLY A 453 -6.93 3.68 16.62
C GLY A 453 -7.86 3.33 15.46
N MET A 454 -7.59 3.85 14.26
CA MET A 454 -8.33 3.52 13.04
C MET A 454 -7.80 2.25 12.34
N ALA A 455 -6.54 1.88 12.53
CA ALA A 455 -5.91 0.74 11.87
C ALA A 455 -5.98 -0.58 12.66
N ALA A 456 -6.11 -0.53 13.99
CA ALA A 456 -6.19 -1.71 14.84
C ALA A 456 -7.48 -2.51 14.58
N ARG A 457 -7.32 -3.78 14.19
CA ARG A 457 -8.42 -4.68 13.84
C ARG A 457 -8.13 -6.09 14.35
N PRO A 458 -9.19 -6.85 14.75
CA PRO A 458 -9.03 -8.24 15.19
C PRO A 458 -8.63 -9.15 14.02
N VAL A 459 -9.04 -8.84 12.79
CA VAL A 459 -8.71 -9.60 11.59
C VAL A 459 -8.04 -8.72 10.53
N ALA A 460 -7.01 -9.24 9.87
CA ALA A 460 -6.27 -8.50 8.85
C ALA A 460 -6.99 -8.42 7.51
N GLN A 461 -7.85 -9.37 7.20
CA GLN A 461 -8.71 -9.38 6.02
C GLN A 461 -10.13 -9.83 6.41
N PRO A 462 -11.18 -9.29 5.79
CA PRO A 462 -12.53 -9.80 5.99
C PRO A 462 -12.62 -11.27 5.59
N LEU A 463 -13.35 -12.04 6.39
CA LEU A 463 -13.68 -13.44 6.08
C LEU A 463 -15.17 -13.68 6.40
N THR A 464 -15.74 -14.73 5.81
CA THR A 464 -17.12 -15.12 6.07
C THR A 464 -17.22 -15.80 7.46
N LEU A 465 -18.38 -15.69 8.11
CA LEU A 465 -18.62 -16.42 9.37
C LEU A 465 -18.55 -17.93 9.17
N GLY A 466 -18.95 -18.43 7.99
CA GLY A 466 -18.82 -19.85 7.64
C GLY A 466 -17.38 -20.30 7.57
N ALA A 467 -16.47 -19.52 6.96
CA ALA A 467 -15.05 -19.83 6.93
C ALA A 467 -14.43 -19.79 8.34
N LEU A 468 -14.87 -18.87 9.21
CA LEU A 468 -14.40 -18.80 10.59
C LEU A 468 -14.86 -20.03 11.39
N ALA A 469 -16.14 -20.44 11.28
CA ALA A 469 -16.69 -21.61 11.97
C ALA A 469 -16.06 -22.93 11.51
N ALA A 470 -15.80 -23.09 10.20
CA ALA A 470 -15.18 -24.30 9.66
C ALA A 470 -13.70 -24.48 10.12
N GLY A 471 -13.05 -23.40 10.54
CA GLY A 471 -11.67 -23.46 11.08
C GLY A 471 -11.57 -24.16 12.46
N ASP A 472 -12.66 -24.25 13.21
CA ASP A 472 -12.72 -24.96 14.50
C ASP A 472 -12.93 -26.47 14.35
N ASP A 473 -13.54 -26.93 13.24
CA ASP A 473 -13.88 -28.34 13.01
C ASP A 473 -12.69 -29.20 12.55
N ASP A 474 -11.69 -28.63 11.87
CA ASP A 474 -10.45 -29.34 11.49
C ASP A 474 -9.53 -29.67 12.70
N ASN A 475 -9.83 -29.15 13.90
CA ASN A 475 -9.16 -29.48 15.15
C ASN A 475 -9.81 -30.66 15.90
N SER A 476 -10.88 -31.25 15.39
CA SER A 476 -11.67 -32.30 16.07
C SER A 476 -11.68 -33.65 15.35
N SER A 477 -10.87 -33.84 14.29
CA SER A 477 -10.74 -35.14 13.60
C SER A 477 -9.31 -35.67 13.57
#